data_d53528d33467692cbcd5228ae18dc1a5
#
_entry.id   d53528d33467692cbcd5228ae18dc1a5
#
_cell.length_a   1.000
_cell.length_b   1.000
_cell.length_c   1.000
_cell.angle_alpha   90.00
_cell.angle_beta   90.00
_cell.angle_gamma   90.00
#
_symmetry.space_group_name_H-M   'P 1'
#
loop_
_entity.id
_entity.type
_entity.pdbx_description
1 polymer ?
#
loop_
_entity_poly.entity_id
_entity_poly.type
_entity_poly.pdbx_seq_one_letter_code
_entity_poly.pdbx_strand_id
1 'polypeptide(L)'
;MNLNVKFMISDIPTVLGALPVTLELTFASLFFAILIAVLFGICILKKIPVLKQLVIGLNTFIKGVPLIVQLLFCYYALPYVLRAFDGVLGYHYDPKHPSYFGFAVVAFAFNYGAYMTDVVVSSYKAVDKDSWRLLTPLE
;
A
#
# COMPACT_ATOMS: atom_id res chain seq x y z
N MET A 1 -19.78 -30.46 14.47
CA MET A 1 -19.92 -29.15 13.79
C MET A 1 -20.76 -29.40 12.56
N ASN A 2 -22.07 -29.04 12.58
CA ASN A 2 -22.95 -29.31 11.45
C ASN A 2 -22.80 -28.15 10.46
N LEU A 3 -22.13 -28.40 9.32
CA LEU A 3 -22.09 -27.46 8.21
C LEU A 3 -23.49 -27.29 7.64
N ASN A 4 -24.05 -26.10 7.76
CA ASN A 4 -25.34 -25.78 7.18
C ASN A 4 -25.17 -25.34 5.72
N VAL A 5 -25.09 -26.30 4.80
CA VAL A 5 -24.90 -26.06 3.35
C VAL A 5 -25.98 -25.12 2.78
N LYS A 6 -27.23 -25.21 3.29
CA LYS A 6 -28.32 -24.34 2.84
C LYS A 6 -28.06 -22.87 3.19
N PHE A 7 -27.52 -22.60 4.37
CA PHE A 7 -27.11 -21.25 4.78
C PHE A 7 -25.94 -20.73 3.91
N MET A 8 -24.94 -21.58 3.63
CA MET A 8 -23.82 -21.20 2.77
C MET A 8 -24.26 -20.80 1.36
N ILE A 9 -25.20 -21.52 0.77
CA ILE A 9 -25.74 -21.20 -0.56
C ILE A 9 -26.56 -19.91 -0.53
N SER A 10 -27.34 -19.68 0.53
CA SER A 10 -28.15 -18.45 0.67
C SER A 10 -27.31 -17.17 0.83
N ASP A 11 -26.05 -17.28 1.31
CA ASP A 11 -25.15 -16.15 1.50
C ASP A 11 -24.33 -15.77 0.24
N ILE A 12 -24.29 -16.64 -0.78
CA ILE A 12 -23.55 -16.37 -2.02
C ILE A 12 -23.92 -15.01 -2.64
N PRO A 13 -25.19 -14.62 -2.81
CA PRO A 13 -25.54 -13.33 -3.39
C PRO A 13 -25.04 -12.14 -2.57
N THR A 14 -25.03 -12.25 -1.24
CA THR A 14 -24.52 -11.21 -0.33
C THR A 14 -23.02 -11.02 -0.52
N VAL A 15 -22.27 -12.12 -0.60
CA VAL A 15 -20.80 -12.09 -0.83
C VAL A 15 -20.50 -11.53 -2.23
N LEU A 16 -21.24 -11.95 -3.25
CA LEU A 16 -21.08 -11.43 -4.62
C LEU A 16 -21.42 -9.94 -4.70
N GLY A 17 -22.39 -9.46 -3.92
CA GLY A 17 -22.72 -8.03 -3.83
C GLY A 17 -21.58 -7.16 -3.26
N ALA A 18 -20.67 -7.73 -2.48
CA ALA A 18 -19.49 -7.01 -1.95
C ALA A 18 -18.31 -6.94 -2.93
N LEU A 19 -18.33 -7.74 -4.03
CA LEU A 19 -17.24 -7.79 -5.01
C LEU A 19 -16.87 -6.43 -5.61
N PRO A 20 -17.82 -5.57 -6.05
CA PRO A 20 -17.47 -4.28 -6.66
C PRO A 20 -16.64 -3.43 -5.73
N VAL A 21 -17.05 -3.27 -4.48
CA VAL A 21 -16.32 -2.47 -3.48
C VAL A 21 -14.93 -3.07 -3.19
N THR A 22 -14.84 -4.39 -3.15
CA THR A 22 -13.56 -5.08 -2.96
C THR A 22 -12.61 -4.84 -4.13
N LEU A 23 -13.11 -4.88 -5.36
CA LEU A 23 -12.33 -4.59 -6.56
C LEU A 23 -11.89 -3.13 -6.60
N GLU A 24 -12.79 -2.18 -6.33
CA GLU A 24 -12.46 -0.76 -6.24
C GLU A 24 -11.36 -0.50 -5.21
N LEU A 25 -11.48 -1.06 -4.01
CA LEU A 25 -10.47 -0.96 -2.96
C LEU A 25 -9.13 -1.55 -3.41
N THR A 26 -9.17 -2.71 -4.06
CA THR A 26 -7.96 -3.39 -4.55
C THR A 26 -7.25 -2.57 -5.60
N PHE A 27 -7.94 -2.11 -6.65
CA PHE A 27 -7.33 -1.34 -7.72
C PHE A 27 -6.83 0.04 -7.24
N ALA A 28 -7.61 0.74 -6.41
CA ALA A 28 -7.19 2.01 -5.84
C ALA A 28 -5.94 1.83 -4.97
N SER A 29 -5.94 0.86 -4.07
CA SER A 29 -4.79 0.59 -3.20
C SER A 29 -3.55 0.16 -3.98
N LEU A 30 -3.71 -0.69 -5.00
CA LEU A 30 -2.62 -1.15 -5.84
C LEU A 30 -1.98 0.00 -6.63
N PHE A 31 -2.80 0.89 -7.19
CA PHE A 31 -2.30 2.07 -7.89
C PHE A 31 -1.38 2.92 -7.01
N PHE A 32 -1.85 3.27 -5.81
CA PHE A 32 -1.03 4.04 -4.86
C PHE A 32 0.16 3.24 -4.32
N ALA A 33 0.02 1.93 -4.11
CA ALA A 33 1.12 1.06 -3.69
C ALA A 33 2.27 1.04 -4.71
N ILE A 34 1.95 0.97 -6.01
CA ILE A 34 2.96 1.01 -7.08
C ILE A 34 3.67 2.37 -7.08
N LEU A 35 2.95 3.47 -6.93
CA LEU A 35 3.57 4.80 -6.85
C LEU A 35 4.53 4.91 -5.66
N ILE A 36 4.10 4.46 -4.48
CA ILE A 36 4.94 4.43 -3.26
C ILE A 36 6.17 3.54 -3.49
N ALA A 37 5.98 2.34 -4.05
CA ALA A 37 7.05 1.39 -4.29
C ALA A 37 8.13 1.93 -5.24
N VAL A 38 7.72 2.61 -6.32
CA VAL A 38 8.64 3.24 -7.27
C VAL A 38 9.39 4.39 -6.62
N LEU A 39 8.69 5.28 -5.91
CA LEU A 39 9.32 6.41 -5.21
C LEU A 39 10.33 5.94 -4.17
N PHE A 40 9.94 4.99 -3.33
CA PHE A 40 10.82 4.42 -2.31
C PHE A 40 11.98 3.64 -2.92
N GLY A 41 11.70 2.87 -3.99
CA GLY A 41 12.72 2.15 -4.75
C GLY A 41 13.78 3.09 -5.32
N ILE A 42 13.36 4.21 -5.93
CA ILE A 42 14.29 5.24 -6.45
C ILE A 42 15.15 5.83 -5.32
N CYS A 43 14.55 6.14 -4.17
CA CYS A 43 15.29 6.66 -3.01
C CYS A 43 16.38 5.69 -2.53
N ILE A 44 16.07 4.40 -2.50
CA ILE A 44 17.02 3.35 -2.10
C ILE A 44 18.14 3.19 -3.14
N LEU A 45 17.79 3.17 -4.43
CA LEU A 45 18.73 2.93 -5.53
C LEU A 45 19.67 4.12 -5.76
N LYS A 46 19.15 5.36 -5.64
CA LYS A 46 19.99 6.58 -5.74
C LYS A 46 20.92 6.79 -4.54
N LYS A 47 20.85 5.94 -3.52
CA LYS A 47 21.74 5.97 -2.34
C LYS A 47 21.79 7.34 -1.62
N ILE A 48 20.68 8.10 -1.62
CA ILE A 48 20.61 9.36 -0.87
C ILE A 48 20.72 9.01 0.63
N PRO A 49 21.82 9.39 1.33
CA PRO A 49 22.21 8.69 2.57
C PRO A 49 21.14 8.71 3.66
N VAL A 50 20.56 9.87 3.96
CA VAL A 50 19.53 10.01 5.02
C VAL A 50 18.20 9.42 4.56
N LEU A 51 17.76 9.75 3.35
CA LEU A 51 16.45 9.35 2.82
C LEU A 51 16.36 7.83 2.62
N LYS A 52 17.45 7.20 2.15
CA LYS A 52 17.54 5.75 2.03
C LYS A 52 17.31 5.05 3.38
N GLN A 53 17.96 5.53 4.44
CA GLN A 53 17.82 4.91 5.77
C GLN A 53 16.44 5.10 6.34
N LEU A 54 15.82 6.28 6.15
CA LEU A 54 14.44 6.55 6.54
C LEU A 54 13.46 5.62 5.82
N VAL A 55 13.60 5.47 4.50
CA VAL A 55 12.73 4.59 3.71
C VAL A 55 12.89 3.13 4.13
N ILE A 56 14.12 2.66 4.35
CA ILE A 56 14.37 1.28 4.81
C ILE A 56 13.75 1.07 6.19
N GLY A 57 13.95 2.00 7.12
CA GLY A 57 13.37 1.95 8.47
C GLY A 57 11.84 1.94 8.43
N LEU A 58 11.23 2.82 7.63
CA LEU A 58 9.78 2.89 7.44
C LEU A 58 9.23 1.59 6.83
N ASN A 59 9.86 1.07 5.78
CA ASN A 59 9.46 -0.21 5.17
C ASN A 59 9.56 -1.37 6.16
N THR A 60 10.62 -1.42 6.96
CA THR A 60 10.80 -2.45 7.98
C THR A 60 9.71 -2.36 9.04
N PHE A 61 9.41 -1.15 9.50
CA PHE A 61 8.34 -0.90 10.46
C PHE A 61 6.97 -1.34 9.91
N ILE A 62 6.62 -0.88 8.69
CA ILE A 62 5.34 -1.22 8.06
C ILE A 62 5.19 -2.73 7.90
N LYS A 63 6.22 -3.42 7.42
CA LYS A 63 6.20 -4.90 7.25
C LYS A 63 6.17 -5.66 8.57
N GLY A 64 6.70 -5.08 9.65
CA GLY A 64 6.68 -5.66 10.99
C GLY A 64 5.34 -5.55 11.71
N VAL A 65 4.44 -4.68 11.25
CA VAL A 65 3.12 -4.46 11.88
C VAL A 65 2.05 -5.22 11.08
N PRO A 66 1.20 -6.06 11.71
CA PRO A 66 0.09 -6.71 11.04
C PRO A 66 -0.84 -5.71 10.35
N LEU A 67 -1.29 -6.05 9.14
CA LEU A 67 -2.15 -5.17 8.33
C LEU A 67 -3.41 -4.70 9.08
N ILE A 68 -4.02 -5.60 9.88
CA ILE A 68 -5.21 -5.25 10.67
C ILE A 68 -4.92 -4.13 11.67
N VAL A 69 -3.73 -4.11 12.27
CA VAL A 69 -3.30 -3.05 13.20
C VAL A 69 -3.10 -1.74 12.44
N GLN A 70 -2.54 -1.79 11.23
CA GLN A 70 -2.39 -0.61 10.36
C GLN A 70 -3.75 -0.04 9.95
N LEU A 71 -4.73 -0.90 9.61
CA LEU A 71 -6.10 -0.48 9.32
C LEU A 71 -6.74 0.22 10.52
N LEU A 72 -6.62 -0.36 11.72
CA LEU A 72 -7.14 0.24 12.95
C LEU A 72 -6.45 1.58 13.25
N PHE A 73 -5.13 1.64 13.05
CA PHE A 73 -4.38 2.89 13.21
C PHE A 73 -4.86 3.97 12.25
N CYS A 74 -5.00 3.65 10.96
CA CYS A 74 -5.54 4.58 9.98
C CYS A 74 -6.97 5.01 10.33
N TYR A 75 -7.80 4.08 10.75
CA TYR A 75 -9.19 4.36 11.13
C TYR A 75 -9.30 5.34 12.30
N TYR A 76 -8.47 5.16 13.34
CA TYR A 76 -8.55 5.98 14.54
C TYR A 76 -7.63 7.20 14.51
N ALA A 77 -6.43 7.11 13.96
CA ALA A 77 -5.43 8.18 14.00
C ALA A 77 -5.56 9.17 12.84
N LEU A 78 -5.87 8.71 11.61
CA LEU A 78 -5.96 9.59 10.46
C LEU A 78 -6.92 10.77 10.62
N PRO A 79 -8.13 10.61 11.19
CA PRO A 79 -9.04 11.73 11.44
C PRO A 79 -8.41 12.84 12.29
N TYR A 80 -7.65 12.46 13.30
CA TYR A 80 -6.95 13.44 14.17
C TYR A 80 -5.79 14.13 13.46
N VAL A 81 -5.04 13.36 12.67
CA VAL A 81 -3.95 13.89 11.84
C VAL A 81 -4.49 14.89 10.83
N LEU A 82 -5.53 14.53 10.09
CA LEU A 82 -6.16 15.42 9.10
C LEU A 82 -6.66 16.70 9.75
N ARG A 83 -7.29 16.61 10.94
CA ARG A 83 -7.75 17.77 11.69
C ARG A 83 -6.59 18.66 12.17
N ALA A 84 -5.47 18.08 12.57
CA ALA A 84 -4.30 18.84 13.00
C ALA A 84 -3.69 19.66 11.85
N PHE A 85 -3.85 19.20 10.61
CA PHE A 85 -3.38 19.90 9.40
C PHE A 85 -4.42 20.81 8.74
N ASP A 86 -5.64 20.88 9.26
CA ASP A 86 -6.76 21.69 8.74
C ASP A 86 -6.35 23.15 8.48
N GLY A 87 -5.66 23.78 9.44
CA GLY A 87 -5.22 25.18 9.35
C GLY A 87 -4.07 25.40 8.36
N VAL A 88 -3.30 24.36 8.02
CA VAL A 88 -2.12 24.46 7.12
C VAL A 88 -2.51 24.19 5.67
N LEU A 89 -3.46 23.28 5.44
CA LEU A 89 -3.86 22.85 4.10
C LEU A 89 -5.06 23.63 3.54
N GLY A 90 -5.68 24.52 4.34
CA GLY A 90 -6.87 25.27 3.92
C GLY A 90 -8.10 24.38 3.65
N TYR A 91 -8.06 23.13 4.06
CA TYR A 91 -9.11 22.12 3.90
C TYR A 91 -9.77 21.90 5.27
N HIS A 92 -11.09 22.04 5.35
CA HIS A 92 -11.84 21.75 6.57
C HIS A 92 -12.27 20.29 6.56
N TYR A 93 -11.55 19.47 7.34
CA TYR A 93 -11.91 18.08 7.53
C TYR A 93 -13.06 17.94 8.53
N ASP A 94 -14.18 17.35 8.13
CA ASP A 94 -15.29 17.02 9.03
C ASP A 94 -15.13 15.62 9.62
N PRO A 95 -14.76 15.50 10.91
CA PRO A 95 -14.58 14.20 11.58
C PRO A 95 -15.88 13.39 11.70
N LYS A 96 -17.05 14.02 11.48
CA LYS A 96 -18.35 13.35 11.55
C LYS A 96 -18.66 12.48 10.34
N HIS A 97 -17.97 12.75 9.22
CA HIS A 97 -18.12 12.01 7.96
C HIS A 97 -16.78 11.46 7.49
N PRO A 98 -16.18 10.49 8.22
CA PRO A 98 -14.89 9.93 7.86
C PRO A 98 -14.99 9.09 6.59
N SER A 99 -14.02 9.25 5.69
CA SER A 99 -13.90 8.40 4.50
C SER A 99 -13.25 7.07 4.86
N TYR A 100 -14.03 6.13 5.39
CA TYR A 100 -13.52 4.81 5.75
C TYR A 100 -12.85 4.08 4.59
N PHE A 101 -13.42 4.20 3.38
CA PHE A 101 -12.82 3.68 2.16
C PHE A 101 -11.44 4.29 1.89
N GLY A 102 -11.33 5.62 1.97
CA GLY A 102 -10.05 6.33 1.79
C GLY A 102 -9.00 5.90 2.82
N PHE A 103 -9.39 5.71 4.09
CA PHE A 103 -8.47 5.24 5.13
C PHE A 103 -7.99 3.81 4.90
N ALA A 104 -8.87 2.94 4.41
CA ALA A 104 -8.50 1.60 4.00
C ALA A 104 -7.53 1.64 2.80
N VAL A 105 -7.78 2.46 1.78
CA VAL A 105 -6.87 2.65 0.64
C VAL A 105 -5.49 3.07 1.12
N VAL A 106 -5.39 4.04 2.05
CA VAL A 106 -4.11 4.49 2.61
C VAL A 106 -3.38 3.34 3.30
N ALA A 107 -4.05 2.61 4.20
CA ALA A 107 -3.44 1.50 4.93
C ALA A 107 -2.92 0.41 3.99
N PHE A 108 -3.75 -0.02 3.03
CA PHE A 108 -3.36 -1.03 2.04
C PHE A 108 -2.24 -0.53 1.12
N ALA A 109 -2.31 0.73 0.67
CA ALA A 109 -1.29 1.31 -0.21
C ALA A 109 0.09 1.36 0.44
N PHE A 110 0.17 1.77 1.71
CA PHE A 110 1.43 1.76 2.45
C PHE A 110 1.94 0.35 2.71
N ASN A 111 1.06 -0.56 3.12
CA ASN A 111 1.43 -1.94 3.38
C ASN A 111 1.98 -2.62 2.12
N TYR A 112 1.20 -2.68 1.05
CA TYR A 112 1.64 -3.28 -0.22
C TYR A 112 2.79 -2.52 -0.87
N GLY A 113 2.82 -1.19 -0.77
CA GLY A 113 3.91 -0.35 -1.26
C GLY A 113 5.25 -0.70 -0.62
N ALA A 114 5.26 -0.99 0.69
CA ALA A 114 6.47 -1.42 1.39
C ALA A 114 7.00 -2.76 0.87
N TYR A 115 6.13 -3.74 0.64
CA TYR A 115 6.54 -5.04 0.04
C TYR A 115 6.97 -4.88 -1.42
N MET A 116 6.21 -4.11 -2.22
CA MET A 116 6.55 -3.87 -3.63
C MET A 116 7.85 -3.08 -3.81
N THR A 117 8.24 -2.26 -2.83
CA THR A 117 9.54 -1.58 -2.86
C THR A 117 10.70 -2.57 -2.96
N ASP A 118 10.64 -3.68 -2.23
CA ASP A 118 11.67 -4.71 -2.30
C ASP A 118 11.69 -5.38 -3.69
N VAL A 119 10.54 -5.59 -4.29
CA VAL A 119 10.42 -6.14 -5.65
C VAL A 119 11.06 -5.17 -6.65
N VAL A 120 10.74 -3.87 -6.59
CA VAL A 120 11.33 -2.85 -7.48
C VAL A 120 12.86 -2.81 -7.33
N VAL A 121 13.36 -2.79 -6.09
CA VAL A 121 14.80 -2.73 -5.82
C VAL A 121 15.52 -4.00 -6.28
N SER A 122 14.94 -5.18 -6.01
CA SER A 122 15.55 -6.46 -6.39
C SER A 122 15.53 -6.67 -7.90
N SER A 123 14.41 -6.34 -8.58
CA SER A 123 14.31 -6.43 -10.04
C SER A 123 15.31 -5.51 -10.74
N TYR A 124 15.46 -4.28 -10.26
CA TYR A 124 16.45 -3.35 -10.81
C TYR A 124 17.89 -3.88 -10.67
N LYS A 125 18.20 -4.49 -9.51
CA LYS A 125 19.53 -5.07 -9.27
C LYS A 125 19.80 -6.35 -10.06
N ALA A 126 18.74 -7.12 -10.36
CA ALA A 126 18.86 -8.35 -11.14
C ALA A 126 19.15 -8.08 -12.63
N VAL A 127 18.76 -6.90 -13.14
CA VAL A 127 19.18 -6.39 -14.45
C VAL A 127 20.60 -5.86 -14.32
N ASP A 128 21.55 -6.76 -14.15
CA ASP A 128 22.96 -6.39 -14.01
C ASP A 128 23.49 -5.80 -15.32
N LYS A 129 24.45 -4.88 -15.22
CA LYS A 129 25.10 -4.26 -16.38
C LYS A 129 25.69 -5.29 -17.36
N ASP A 130 26.00 -6.48 -16.89
CA ASP A 130 26.53 -7.56 -17.72
C ASP A 130 25.44 -8.21 -18.59
N SER A 131 24.18 -8.18 -18.20
CA SER A 131 23.07 -8.67 -19.04
C SER A 131 22.92 -7.83 -20.33
N TRP A 132 23.23 -6.55 -20.28
CA TRP A 132 23.22 -5.67 -21.46
C TRP A 132 24.39 -5.95 -22.40
N ARG A 133 25.52 -6.44 -21.89
CA ARG A 133 26.69 -6.81 -22.74
C ARG A 133 26.44 -8.05 -23.58
N LEU A 134 25.54 -8.92 -23.13
CA LEU A 134 25.14 -10.11 -23.90
C LEU A 134 24.16 -9.77 -25.04
N LEU A 135 23.55 -8.59 -25.01
CA LEU A 135 22.63 -8.10 -26.05
C LEU A 135 23.32 -7.20 -27.08
N THR A 136 24.54 -6.73 -26.81
CA THR A 136 25.36 -6.04 -27.81
C THR A 136 26.08 -7.08 -28.65
N PRO A 137 25.89 -7.12 -29.99
CA PRO A 137 26.68 -7.98 -30.87
C PRO A 137 28.16 -7.68 -30.66
N LEU A 138 28.95 -8.74 -30.54
CA LEU A 138 30.42 -8.62 -30.60
C LEU A 138 30.77 -8.09 -31.99
N GLU A 139 31.13 -6.79 -32.10
CA GLU A 139 31.87 -6.26 -33.25
C GLU A 139 33.34 -6.70 -33.18
#